data_1b99b6bdbf322565b1f885852438ecd8
#
_entry.id   1b99b6bdbf322565b1f885852438ecd8
#
_cell.length_a   1.000
_cell.length_b   1.000
_cell.length_c   1.000
_cell.angle_alpha   90.00
_cell.angle_beta   90.00
_cell.angle_gamma   90.00
#
_symmetry.space_group_name_H-M   'P 1'
#
loop_
_entity.id
_entity.type
_entity.pdbx_description
1 polymer ?
#
loop_
_entity_poly.entity_id
_entity_poly.type
_entity_poly.pdbx_seq_one_letter_code
_entity_poly.pdbx_strand_id
1 'polypeptide(L)'
;MATYVDRVLEPGESVRYRTTVSSIVYIPSGVLAAIALAALLAGVNYPDSNRFFWFVATISAMVAMCNFAYAWFRRWTTEIAVTDRRVILKRGFIRRATMEMNLAKVESVDVDQTLSGRLFNYGNVTIRGTGSSFEILRTVDAPLKLRSTVTAG
;
A
#
# COMPACT_ATOMS: atom_id res chain seq x y z
N MET A 1 8.53 -18.27 0.01
CA MET A 1 8.32 -18.07 1.45
C MET A 1 6.82 -18.15 1.71
N ALA A 2 6.39 -18.98 2.67
CA ALA A 2 4.97 -19.06 3.00
C ALA A 2 4.51 -17.71 3.58
N THR A 3 3.49 -17.13 2.96
CA THR A 3 2.86 -15.88 3.36
C THR A 3 2.17 -16.07 4.72
N TYR A 4 1.96 -15.00 5.50
CA TYR A 4 1.25 -15.13 6.77
C TYR A 4 -0.12 -15.79 6.59
N VAL A 5 -0.84 -15.39 5.56
CA VAL A 5 -2.14 -15.96 5.19
C VAL A 5 -2.06 -17.49 5.05
N ASP A 6 -1.04 -18.03 4.37
CA ASP A 6 -0.89 -19.48 4.17
C ASP A 6 -0.69 -20.28 5.46
N ARG A 7 -0.25 -19.61 6.53
CA ARG A 7 -0.05 -20.23 7.87
C ARG A 7 -1.28 -20.22 8.75
N VAL A 8 -2.25 -19.35 8.45
CA VAL A 8 -3.44 -19.10 9.28
C VAL A 8 -4.70 -19.71 8.64
N LEU A 9 -4.60 -20.22 7.40
CA LEU A 9 -5.70 -20.89 6.74
C LEU A 9 -6.16 -22.12 7.52
N GLU A 10 -7.48 -22.23 7.71
CA GLU A 10 -8.10 -23.42 8.29
C GLU A 10 -8.15 -24.57 7.28
N PRO A 11 -8.23 -25.83 7.75
CA PRO A 11 -8.40 -26.98 6.86
C PRO A 11 -9.64 -26.80 5.95
N GLY A 12 -9.41 -26.86 4.64
CA GLY A 12 -10.47 -26.67 3.64
C GLY A 12 -10.82 -25.23 3.32
N GLU A 13 -10.15 -24.23 3.91
CA GLU A 13 -10.30 -22.81 3.58
C GLU A 13 -9.48 -22.47 2.34
N SER A 14 -10.08 -21.79 1.37
CA SER A 14 -9.43 -21.39 0.13
C SER A 14 -9.32 -19.87 -0.02
N VAL A 15 -8.17 -19.40 -0.51
CA VAL A 15 -7.96 -17.97 -0.79
C VAL A 15 -8.57 -17.62 -2.14
N ARG A 16 -9.59 -16.77 -2.14
CA ARG A 16 -10.24 -16.26 -3.36
C ARG A 16 -9.49 -15.10 -3.99
N TYR A 17 -8.95 -14.20 -3.16
CA TYR A 17 -8.26 -13.02 -3.64
C TYR A 17 -7.17 -12.57 -2.67
N ARG A 18 -6.03 -12.11 -3.22
CA ARG A 18 -4.95 -11.48 -2.45
C ARG A 18 -4.62 -10.13 -3.05
N THR A 19 -4.39 -9.15 -2.19
CA THR A 19 -3.92 -7.83 -2.57
C THR A 19 -3.00 -7.25 -1.50
N THR A 20 -2.39 -6.13 -1.81
CA THR A 20 -1.50 -5.41 -0.90
C THR A 20 -1.63 -3.90 -1.15
N VAL A 21 -0.76 -3.12 -0.53
CA VAL A 21 -0.65 -1.67 -0.80
C VAL A 21 -0.20 -1.46 -2.24
N SER A 22 -0.88 -0.54 -2.97
CA SER A 22 -0.56 -0.22 -4.37
C SER A 22 0.86 0.34 -4.53
N SER A 23 1.47 0.09 -5.69
CA SER A 23 2.80 0.62 -6.06
C SER A 23 2.83 2.14 -6.19
N ILE A 24 1.68 2.81 -6.24
CA ILE A 24 1.57 4.27 -6.27
C ILE A 24 2.31 4.96 -5.11
N VAL A 25 2.49 4.26 -3.98
CA VAL A 25 3.22 4.76 -2.81
C VAL A 25 4.70 5.08 -3.09
N TYR A 26 5.24 4.61 -4.22
CA TYR A 26 6.61 4.93 -4.65
C TYR A 26 6.71 6.24 -5.44
N ILE A 27 5.60 6.83 -5.90
CA ILE A 27 5.63 8.06 -6.70
C ILE A 27 6.36 9.20 -6.00
N PRO A 28 6.12 9.51 -4.71
CA PRO A 28 6.84 10.59 -4.04
C PRO A 28 8.36 10.39 -4.04
N SER A 29 8.83 9.16 -3.84
CA SER A 29 10.27 8.86 -3.90
C SER A 29 10.82 8.99 -5.32
N GLY A 30 10.06 8.61 -6.35
CA GLY A 30 10.43 8.79 -7.75
C GLY A 30 10.56 10.26 -8.15
N VAL A 31 9.62 11.10 -7.73
CA VAL A 31 9.67 12.55 -7.97
C VAL A 31 10.89 13.18 -7.28
N LEU A 32 11.14 12.83 -6.02
CA LEU A 32 12.32 13.33 -5.29
C LEU A 32 13.65 12.86 -5.91
N ALA A 33 13.70 11.63 -6.42
CA ALA A 33 14.86 11.12 -7.13
C ALA A 33 15.09 11.88 -8.46
N ALA A 34 14.03 12.22 -9.19
CA ALA A 34 14.11 13.04 -10.40
C ALA A 34 14.62 14.46 -10.10
N ILE A 35 14.15 15.07 -9.01
CA ILE A 35 14.65 16.37 -8.53
C ILE A 35 16.13 16.28 -8.17
N ALA A 36 16.56 15.23 -7.46
CA ALA A 36 17.95 15.01 -7.10
C ALA A 36 18.84 14.89 -8.36
N LEU A 37 18.39 14.13 -9.36
CA LEU A 37 19.10 13.98 -10.63
C LEU A 37 19.19 15.29 -11.39
N ALA A 38 18.08 16.05 -11.48
CA ALA A 38 18.06 17.36 -12.14
C ALA A 38 19.03 18.35 -11.46
N ALA A 39 19.05 18.38 -10.11
CA ALA A 39 19.97 19.22 -9.35
C ALA A 39 21.43 18.80 -9.56
N LEU A 40 21.70 17.50 -9.62
CA LEU A 40 23.03 16.97 -9.90
C LEU A 40 23.54 17.40 -11.28
N LEU A 41 22.70 17.28 -12.31
CA LEU A 41 23.03 17.73 -13.67
C LEU A 41 23.22 19.25 -13.72
N ALA A 42 22.40 20.03 -13.01
CA ALA A 42 22.57 21.47 -12.91
C ALA A 42 23.90 21.86 -12.26
N GLY A 43 24.31 21.18 -11.17
CA GLY A 43 25.57 21.44 -10.50
C GLY A 43 26.82 21.20 -11.37
N VAL A 44 26.71 20.28 -12.35
CA VAL A 44 27.77 20.05 -13.33
C VAL A 44 27.83 21.18 -14.38
N ASN A 45 26.64 21.70 -14.81
CA ASN A 45 26.56 22.70 -15.86
C ASN A 45 26.75 24.14 -15.37
N TYR A 46 26.59 24.41 -14.08
CA TYR A 46 26.69 25.76 -13.48
C TYR A 46 27.72 25.76 -12.34
N PRO A 47 29.04 25.84 -12.67
CA PRO A 47 30.11 25.69 -11.68
C PRO A 47 30.12 26.79 -10.61
N ASP A 48 29.65 28.01 -10.92
CA ASP A 48 29.58 29.11 -9.97
C ASP A 48 28.54 28.90 -8.84
N SER A 49 27.52 28.11 -9.12
CA SER A 49 26.44 27.80 -8.17
C SER A 49 26.42 26.32 -7.76
N ASN A 50 27.46 25.57 -8.05
CA ASN A 50 27.52 24.12 -7.89
C ASN A 50 27.24 23.66 -6.44
N ARG A 51 27.74 24.40 -5.43
CA ARG A 51 27.54 24.05 -3.99
C ARG A 51 26.04 23.98 -3.63
N PHE A 52 25.24 24.92 -4.13
CA PHE A 52 23.80 24.92 -3.91
C PHE A 52 23.14 23.71 -4.55
N PHE A 53 23.45 23.42 -5.81
CA PHE A 53 22.88 22.29 -6.53
C PHE A 53 23.29 20.94 -5.92
N TRP A 54 24.55 20.78 -5.52
CA TRP A 54 25.00 19.57 -4.81
C TRP A 54 24.29 19.38 -3.48
N PHE A 55 24.07 20.46 -2.73
CA PHE A 55 23.31 20.40 -1.48
C PHE A 55 21.87 19.95 -1.72
N VAL A 56 21.17 20.55 -2.69
CA VAL A 56 19.81 20.18 -3.07
C VAL A 56 19.74 18.72 -3.54
N ALA A 57 20.69 18.29 -4.38
CA ALA A 57 20.76 16.92 -4.86
C ALA A 57 20.90 15.92 -3.70
N THR A 58 21.82 16.20 -2.77
CA THR A 58 22.11 15.32 -1.63
C THR A 58 20.89 15.20 -0.70
N ILE A 59 20.25 16.32 -0.35
CA ILE A 59 19.09 16.31 0.53
C ILE A 59 17.90 15.59 -0.16
N SER A 60 17.64 15.91 -1.42
CA SER A 60 16.54 15.26 -2.18
C SER A 60 16.75 13.76 -2.33
N ALA A 61 17.99 13.32 -2.59
CA ALA A 61 18.34 11.91 -2.70
C ALA A 61 18.14 11.18 -1.36
N MET A 62 18.58 11.81 -0.24
CA MET A 62 18.41 11.23 1.10
C MET A 62 16.92 11.08 1.46
N VAL A 63 16.12 12.11 1.21
CA VAL A 63 14.67 12.07 1.47
C VAL A 63 13.98 11.06 0.54
N ALA A 64 14.38 10.98 -0.73
CA ALA A 64 13.88 9.97 -1.67
C ALA A 64 14.14 8.55 -1.16
N MET A 65 15.35 8.28 -0.69
CA MET A 65 15.75 6.97 -0.15
C MET A 65 14.94 6.61 1.11
N CYS A 66 14.75 7.54 2.04
CA CYS A 66 13.95 7.33 3.24
C CYS A 66 12.48 7.04 2.89
N ASN A 67 11.88 7.81 1.96
CA ASN A 67 10.53 7.58 1.47
C ASN A 67 10.38 6.23 0.78
N PHE A 68 11.35 5.87 -0.07
CA PHE A 68 11.35 4.57 -0.75
C PHE A 68 11.42 3.42 0.25
N ALA A 69 12.34 3.48 1.21
CA ALA A 69 12.48 2.46 2.24
C ALA A 69 11.19 2.30 3.07
N TYR A 70 10.56 3.42 3.46
CA TYR A 70 9.29 3.42 4.17
C TYR A 70 8.15 2.80 3.34
N ALA A 71 8.01 3.20 2.07
CA ALA A 71 6.99 2.68 1.16
C ALA A 71 7.18 1.18 0.89
N TRP A 72 8.44 0.77 0.65
CA TRP A 72 8.80 -0.63 0.46
C TRP A 72 8.48 -1.47 1.70
N PHE A 73 8.89 -1.02 2.88
CA PHE A 73 8.62 -1.71 4.14
C PHE A 73 7.13 -1.83 4.40
N ARG A 74 6.36 -0.73 4.21
CA ARG A 74 4.90 -0.73 4.36
C ARG A 74 4.23 -1.72 3.43
N ARG A 75 4.63 -1.75 2.15
CA ARG A 75 4.07 -2.67 1.15
C ARG A 75 4.43 -4.12 1.49
N TRP A 76 5.68 -4.38 1.85
CA TRP A 76 6.16 -5.72 2.19
C TRP A 76 5.53 -6.30 3.45
N THR A 77 5.18 -5.46 4.42
CA THR A 77 4.60 -5.88 5.70
C THR A 77 3.09 -5.94 5.73
N THR A 78 2.41 -5.48 4.67
CA THR A 78 0.95 -5.46 4.57
C THR A 78 0.45 -6.55 3.63
N GLU A 79 -0.35 -7.46 4.14
CA GLU A 79 -1.01 -8.52 3.40
C GLU A 79 -2.53 -8.42 3.62
N ILE A 80 -3.28 -8.48 2.53
CA ILE A 80 -4.74 -8.47 2.53
C ILE A 80 -5.20 -9.69 1.74
N ALA A 81 -5.98 -10.55 2.35
CA ALA A 81 -6.55 -11.71 1.69
C ALA A 81 -8.04 -11.84 1.98
N VAL A 82 -8.78 -12.26 0.97
CA VAL A 82 -10.18 -12.68 1.08
C VAL A 82 -10.23 -14.17 0.83
N THR A 83 -10.73 -14.91 1.80
CA THR A 83 -10.96 -16.34 1.68
C THR A 83 -12.44 -16.59 1.37
N ASP A 84 -12.84 -17.84 1.32
CA ASP A 84 -14.25 -18.25 1.22
C ASP A 84 -15.04 -18.04 2.52
N ARG A 85 -14.36 -17.73 3.66
CA ARG A 85 -15.00 -17.59 4.98
C ARG A 85 -14.79 -16.24 5.64
N ARG A 86 -13.63 -15.60 5.43
CA ARG A 86 -13.22 -14.39 6.16
C ARG A 86 -12.32 -13.47 5.33
N VAL A 87 -12.26 -12.20 5.72
CA VAL A 87 -11.24 -11.25 5.28
C VAL A 87 -10.12 -11.26 6.31
N ILE A 88 -8.89 -11.47 5.85
CA ILE A 88 -7.68 -11.50 6.67
C ILE A 88 -6.84 -10.29 6.30
N LEU A 89 -6.56 -9.44 7.26
CA LEU A 89 -5.68 -8.30 7.13
C LEU A 89 -4.51 -8.45 8.10
N LYS A 90 -3.30 -8.35 7.57
CA LYS A 90 -2.09 -8.28 8.37
C LYS A 90 -1.34 -7.00 8.05
N ARG A 91 -0.95 -6.27 9.09
CA ARG A 91 -0.10 -5.08 9.00
C ARG A 91 1.07 -5.17 9.97
N GLY A 92 2.22 -4.65 9.52
CA GLY A 92 3.41 -4.45 10.34
C GLY A 92 4.26 -5.70 10.53
N PHE A 93 5.55 -5.44 10.80
CA PHE A 93 6.56 -6.48 11.03
C PHE A 93 6.90 -6.62 12.53
N ILE A 94 7.19 -5.51 13.21
CA ILE A 94 7.54 -5.49 14.64
C ILE A 94 6.29 -5.58 15.50
N ARG A 95 5.34 -4.67 15.29
CA ARG A 95 4.00 -4.72 15.90
C ARG A 95 3.04 -5.32 14.88
N ARG A 96 2.78 -6.59 14.98
CA ARG A 96 1.82 -7.26 14.11
C ARG A 96 0.41 -6.92 14.55
N ALA A 97 -0.31 -6.20 13.71
CA ALA A 97 -1.74 -6.04 13.82
C ALA A 97 -2.39 -6.98 12.80
N THR A 98 -3.12 -7.95 13.29
CA THR A 98 -3.93 -8.86 12.47
C THR A 98 -5.38 -8.63 12.77
N MET A 99 -6.18 -8.56 11.72
CA MET A 99 -7.62 -8.49 11.83
C MET A 99 -8.22 -9.57 10.93
N GLU A 100 -9.15 -10.30 11.48
CA GLU A 100 -9.92 -11.30 10.77
C GLU A 100 -11.41 -10.97 10.95
N MET A 101 -12.11 -10.86 9.83
CA MET A 101 -13.54 -10.58 9.83
C MET A 101 -14.26 -11.63 8.98
N ASN A 102 -15.18 -12.36 9.60
CA ASN A 102 -16.01 -13.33 8.89
C ASN A 102 -16.85 -12.62 7.82
N LEU A 103 -16.90 -13.17 6.60
CA LEU A 103 -17.68 -12.60 5.51
C LEU A 103 -19.17 -12.46 5.85
N ALA A 104 -19.75 -13.39 6.62
CA ALA A 104 -21.12 -13.31 7.09
C ALA A 104 -21.39 -12.13 8.04
N LYS A 105 -20.35 -11.51 8.62
CA LYS A 105 -20.45 -10.34 9.48
C LYS A 105 -20.14 -9.04 8.76
N VAL A 106 -19.83 -9.06 7.46
CA VAL A 106 -19.60 -7.86 6.66
C VAL A 106 -20.95 -7.27 6.25
N GLU A 107 -21.23 -6.05 6.67
CA GLU A 107 -22.45 -5.31 6.31
C GLU A 107 -22.26 -4.49 5.03
N SER A 108 -21.15 -3.76 4.93
CA SER A 108 -20.84 -2.96 3.75
C SER A 108 -19.36 -2.89 3.45
N VAL A 109 -19.05 -2.70 2.17
CA VAL A 109 -17.69 -2.45 1.68
C VAL A 109 -17.71 -1.18 0.84
N ASP A 110 -17.19 -0.11 1.40
CA ASP A 110 -17.10 1.19 0.75
C ASP A 110 -15.74 1.34 0.07
N VAL A 111 -15.75 1.80 -1.18
CA VAL A 111 -14.53 2.07 -1.94
C VAL A 111 -14.48 3.54 -2.29
N ASP A 112 -13.41 4.21 -1.85
CA ASP A 112 -13.10 5.60 -2.17
C ASP A 112 -11.90 5.68 -3.12
N GLN A 113 -12.15 6.19 -4.32
CA GLN A 113 -11.14 6.39 -5.36
C GLN A 113 -11.18 7.81 -5.89
N THR A 114 -10.05 8.49 -5.79
CA THR A 114 -9.82 9.76 -6.50
C THR A 114 -9.74 9.54 -8.01
N LEU A 115 -9.69 10.62 -8.81
CA LEU A 115 -9.50 10.51 -10.26
C LEU A 115 -8.18 9.78 -10.59
N SER A 116 -7.09 10.12 -9.90
CA SER A 116 -5.83 9.38 -10.01
C SER A 116 -5.95 7.93 -9.55
N GLY A 117 -6.76 7.67 -8.51
CA GLY A 117 -7.06 6.32 -8.03
C GLY A 117 -7.74 5.45 -9.09
N ARG A 118 -8.64 6.03 -9.89
CA ARG A 118 -9.29 5.33 -11.02
C ARG A 118 -8.31 5.05 -12.15
N LEU A 119 -7.47 6.03 -12.50
CA LEU A 119 -6.49 5.88 -13.58
C LEU A 119 -5.42 4.82 -13.26
N PHE A 120 -4.93 4.80 -12.03
CA PHE A 120 -3.88 3.87 -11.57
C PHE A 120 -4.41 2.68 -10.78
N ASN A 121 -5.73 2.48 -10.76
CA ASN A 121 -6.41 1.35 -10.13
C ASN A 121 -6.04 1.14 -8.64
N TYR A 122 -6.01 2.23 -7.86
CA TYR A 122 -5.83 2.18 -6.41
C TYR A 122 -6.92 2.96 -5.67
N GLY A 123 -7.11 2.69 -4.39
CA GLY A 123 -8.07 3.41 -3.55
C GLY A 123 -8.06 2.97 -2.10
N ASN A 124 -8.90 3.63 -1.32
CA ASN A 124 -9.16 3.23 0.05
C ASN A 124 -10.39 2.33 0.09
N VAL A 125 -10.34 1.29 0.89
CA VAL A 125 -11.46 0.37 1.10
C VAL A 125 -11.80 0.38 2.58
N THR A 126 -13.05 0.65 2.91
CA THR A 126 -13.57 0.57 4.27
C THR A 126 -14.51 -0.62 4.36
N ILE A 127 -14.17 -1.58 5.20
CA ILE A 127 -15.02 -2.75 5.47
C ILE A 127 -15.70 -2.51 6.80
N ARG A 128 -17.03 -2.55 6.79
CA ARG A 128 -17.87 -2.41 7.99
C ARG A 128 -18.50 -3.75 8.34
N GLY A 129 -18.34 -4.14 9.59
CA GLY A 129 -18.94 -5.34 10.13
C GLY A 129 -20.03 -5.04 11.14
N THR A 130 -20.82 -6.05 11.47
CA THR A 130 -21.85 -5.98 12.50
C THR A 130 -21.26 -5.57 13.84
N GLY A 131 -21.90 -4.65 14.56
CA GLY A 131 -21.47 -4.22 15.88
C GLY A 131 -20.41 -3.12 15.89
N SER A 132 -20.47 -2.17 14.94
CA SER A 132 -19.61 -0.96 14.89
C SER A 132 -18.11 -1.24 14.62
N SER A 133 -17.73 -2.46 14.27
CA SER A 133 -16.37 -2.76 13.84
C SER A 133 -16.17 -2.29 12.41
N PHE A 134 -15.14 -1.46 12.18
CA PHE A 134 -14.76 -1.06 10.82
C PHE A 134 -13.24 -1.07 10.66
N GLU A 135 -12.79 -1.37 9.46
CA GLU A 135 -11.38 -1.35 9.11
C GLU A 135 -11.17 -0.54 7.83
N ILE A 136 -10.22 0.38 7.89
CA ILE A 136 -9.84 1.23 6.76
C ILE A 136 -8.54 0.70 6.14
N LEU A 137 -8.64 0.21 4.93
CA LEU A 137 -7.52 -0.23 4.11
C LEU A 137 -7.10 0.92 3.18
N ARG A 138 -5.94 1.53 3.44
CA ARG A 138 -5.48 2.70 2.67
C ARG A 138 -4.60 2.30 1.50
N THR A 139 -4.87 2.92 0.34
CA THR A 139 -4.03 2.78 -0.87
C THR A 139 -3.91 1.32 -1.32
N VAL A 140 -5.03 0.61 -1.34
CA VAL A 140 -5.10 -0.79 -1.78
C VAL A 140 -5.00 -0.86 -3.29
N ASP A 141 -4.33 -1.89 -3.79
CA ASP A 141 -4.30 -2.23 -5.20
C ASP A 141 -5.60 -2.93 -5.63
N ALA A 142 -6.14 -2.56 -6.79
CA ALA A 142 -7.39 -3.06 -7.36
C ALA A 142 -8.58 -3.11 -6.35
N PRO A 143 -8.99 -1.98 -5.75
CA PRO A 143 -9.96 -1.94 -4.66
C PRO A 143 -11.36 -2.40 -5.06
N LEU A 144 -11.78 -2.19 -6.32
CA LEU A 144 -13.07 -2.66 -6.83
C LEU A 144 -13.12 -4.20 -6.91
N LYS A 145 -12.00 -4.83 -7.26
CA LYS A 145 -11.89 -6.28 -7.27
C LYS A 145 -11.94 -6.86 -5.85
N LEU A 146 -11.29 -6.19 -4.90
CA LEU A 146 -11.39 -6.56 -3.49
C LEU A 146 -12.86 -6.48 -3.02
N ARG A 147 -13.55 -5.36 -3.30
CA ARG A 147 -14.97 -5.18 -2.97
C ARG A 147 -15.83 -6.29 -3.56
N SER A 148 -15.72 -6.53 -4.88
CA SER A 148 -16.54 -7.55 -5.56
C SER A 148 -16.31 -8.95 -4.98
N THR A 149 -15.07 -9.29 -4.62
CA THR A 149 -14.76 -10.59 -4.01
C THR A 149 -15.36 -10.74 -2.61
N VAL A 150 -15.33 -9.68 -1.81
CA VAL A 150 -15.95 -9.70 -0.45
C VAL A 150 -17.48 -9.76 -0.54
N THR A 151 -18.10 -9.07 -1.52
CA THR A 151 -19.56 -9.01 -1.65
C THR A 151 -20.13 -10.26 -2.34
N ALA A 152 -19.31 -11.00 -3.10
CA ALA A 152 -19.73 -12.23 -3.80
C ALA A 152 -19.56 -13.52 -2.94
N GLY A 153 -19.10 -13.39 -1.72
CA GLY A 153 -18.95 -14.50 -0.77
C GLY A 153 -20.13 -14.64 0.12
#